data_382d0fd730fb3f2531a81c669f4456dc
#
_entry.id   382d0fd730fb3f2531a81c669f4456dc
#
_cell.length_a   1.000
_cell.length_b   1.000
_cell.length_c   1.000
_cell.angle_alpha   90.00
_cell.angle_beta   90.00
_cell.angle_gamma   90.00
#
_symmetry.space_group_name_H-M   'P 1'
#
loop_
_entity.id
_entity.type
_entity.pdbx_description
1 polymer ?
#
loop_
_entity_poly.entity_id
_entity_poly.type
_entity_poly.pdbx_seq_one_letter_code
_entity_poly.pdbx_strand_id
1 'polypeptide(L)'
;MTDAHFHRSGETIASLNGNECRFCGIHPWDAGSVDLATELVRFRSMLATDPSLGVGEIGLDRLRDKTITPVQREVFAAQLELAAEMGRPVVLHGAKCWGEVMKAIRPYAGRIPAFLFHGFSRSDGLLPDIVAVNGFVGVGKAVLNDHAVNYRELVKKIPLGRLLIETDGEDLPDADRSAIAAEIFSKTSELTSATESQIDSNMSVFISSLAAGGCGIAKM
;
A
#
# COMPACT_ATOMS: atom_id res chain seq x y z
N MET A 1 -15.24 -5.10 8.82
CA MET A 1 -14.45 -3.86 8.88
C MET A 1 -13.39 -3.87 7.80
N THR A 2 -13.07 -2.71 7.24
CA THR A 2 -12.03 -2.52 6.22
C THR A 2 -10.64 -2.60 6.84
N ASP A 3 -9.73 -3.28 6.14
CA ASP A 3 -8.31 -3.38 6.49
C ASP A 3 -7.48 -3.29 5.19
N ALA A 4 -6.76 -2.19 5.03
CA ALA A 4 -6.10 -1.87 3.77
C ALA A 4 -4.80 -2.64 3.55
N HIS A 5 -4.21 -3.23 4.61
CA HIS A 5 -2.98 -3.99 4.51
C HIS A 5 -2.81 -4.97 5.67
N PHE A 6 -2.64 -6.23 5.33
CA PHE A 6 -2.25 -7.31 6.23
C PHE A 6 -1.62 -8.47 5.44
N HIS A 7 -1.03 -9.43 6.16
CA HIS A 7 -0.41 -10.61 5.57
C HIS A 7 -1.10 -11.89 6.02
N ARG A 8 -1.21 -12.83 5.09
CA ARG A 8 -1.67 -14.20 5.36
C ARG A 8 -0.87 -15.18 4.51
N SER A 9 -0.19 -16.11 5.16
CA SER A 9 0.65 -17.12 4.50
C SER A 9 1.66 -16.53 3.50
N GLY A 10 2.23 -15.37 3.85
CA GLY A 10 3.18 -14.64 3.03
C GLY A 10 2.58 -13.84 1.87
N GLU A 11 1.24 -13.82 1.72
CA GLU A 11 0.57 -12.97 0.75
C GLU A 11 0.21 -11.60 1.36
N THR A 12 0.35 -10.55 0.57
CA THR A 12 -0.15 -9.21 0.91
C THR A 12 -1.63 -9.10 0.52
N ILE A 13 -2.48 -8.71 1.45
CA ILE A 13 -3.93 -8.69 1.29
C ILE A 13 -4.49 -7.34 1.77
N ALA A 14 -5.54 -6.89 1.10
CA ALA A 14 -6.42 -5.82 1.54
C ALA A 14 -7.86 -6.33 1.59
N SER A 15 -8.66 -5.85 2.55
CA SER A 15 -10.04 -6.29 2.73
C SER A 15 -11.01 -5.11 2.86
N LEU A 16 -12.09 -5.13 2.09
CA LEU A 16 -13.23 -4.25 2.24
C LEU A 16 -14.44 -5.07 2.70
N ASN A 17 -14.77 -4.97 3.98
CA ASN A 17 -15.93 -5.67 4.57
C ASN A 17 -15.95 -7.17 4.29
N GLY A 18 -14.77 -7.82 4.35
CA GLY A 18 -14.60 -9.25 4.11
C GLY A 18 -14.36 -9.65 2.66
N ASN A 19 -14.47 -8.72 1.70
CA ASN A 19 -14.04 -8.96 0.32
C ASN A 19 -12.54 -8.69 0.20
N GLU A 20 -11.75 -9.72 -0.06
CA GLU A 20 -10.29 -9.65 -0.09
C GLU A 20 -9.77 -9.42 -1.50
N CYS A 21 -8.74 -8.57 -1.59
CA CYS A 21 -7.92 -8.36 -2.77
C CYS A 21 -6.48 -8.71 -2.44
N ARG A 22 -5.79 -9.40 -3.33
CA ARG A 22 -4.41 -9.84 -3.14
C ARG A 22 -3.45 -8.98 -3.95
N PHE A 23 -2.20 -8.98 -3.52
CA PHE A 23 -1.12 -8.27 -4.20
C PHE A 23 0.08 -9.20 -4.35
N CYS A 24 0.71 -9.17 -5.51
CA CYS A 24 1.94 -9.92 -5.77
C CYS A 24 3.13 -8.97 -5.93
N GLY A 25 4.24 -9.29 -5.28
CA GLY A 25 5.44 -8.44 -5.33
C GLY A 25 6.62 -9.08 -4.65
N ILE A 26 7.79 -8.46 -4.85
CA ILE A 26 9.04 -8.77 -4.15
C ILE A 26 9.24 -7.66 -3.12
N HIS A 27 9.12 -8.03 -1.84
CA HIS A 27 9.41 -7.11 -0.74
C HIS A 27 10.90 -6.67 -0.80
N PRO A 28 11.26 -5.43 -0.42
CA PRO A 28 12.64 -4.96 -0.45
C PRO A 28 13.63 -5.83 0.34
N TRP A 29 13.15 -6.58 1.33
CA TRP A 29 13.99 -7.52 2.09
C TRP A 29 14.44 -8.74 1.28
N ASP A 30 13.65 -9.12 0.27
CA ASP A 30 13.90 -10.30 -0.56
C ASP A 30 14.54 -9.94 -1.90
N ALA A 31 14.74 -8.65 -2.17
CA ALA A 31 15.26 -8.16 -3.45
C ALA A 31 16.58 -8.81 -3.90
N GLY A 32 17.45 -9.19 -2.96
CA GLY A 32 18.72 -9.82 -3.27
C GLY A 32 18.71 -11.35 -3.32
N SER A 33 17.57 -11.99 -3.01
CA SER A 33 17.47 -13.46 -2.87
C SER A 33 16.63 -14.13 -3.96
N VAL A 34 16.03 -13.36 -4.87
CA VAL A 34 15.16 -13.86 -5.93
C VAL A 34 15.72 -13.60 -7.32
N ASP A 35 15.37 -14.45 -8.28
CA ASP A 35 15.60 -14.17 -9.71
C ASP A 35 14.51 -13.23 -10.23
N LEU A 36 14.85 -11.94 -10.35
CA LEU A 36 13.93 -10.89 -10.78
C LEU A 36 13.26 -11.20 -12.11
N ALA A 37 13.99 -11.72 -13.09
CA ALA A 37 13.44 -11.99 -14.42
C ALA A 37 12.36 -13.07 -14.37
N THR A 38 12.61 -14.15 -13.65
CA THR A 38 11.63 -15.23 -13.43
C THR A 38 10.40 -14.73 -12.69
N GLU A 39 10.58 -13.95 -11.61
CA GLU A 39 9.45 -13.43 -10.84
C GLU A 39 8.60 -12.45 -11.64
N LEU A 40 9.18 -11.56 -12.45
CA LEU A 40 8.42 -10.66 -13.30
C LEU A 40 7.57 -11.39 -14.35
N VAL A 41 8.09 -12.49 -14.93
CA VAL A 41 7.31 -13.33 -15.85
C VAL A 41 6.13 -13.98 -15.10
N ARG A 42 6.36 -14.50 -13.90
CA ARG A 42 5.34 -15.08 -13.05
C ARG A 42 4.26 -14.07 -12.69
N PHE A 43 4.64 -12.90 -12.18
CA PHE A 43 3.68 -11.84 -11.80
C PHE A 43 2.89 -11.35 -13.02
N ARG A 44 3.53 -11.15 -14.16
CA ARG A 44 2.82 -10.77 -15.39
C ARG A 44 1.74 -11.78 -15.77
N SER A 45 2.04 -13.08 -15.68
CA SER A 45 1.06 -14.14 -15.93
C SER A 45 -0.09 -14.10 -14.93
N MET A 46 0.19 -13.93 -13.64
CA MET A 46 -0.82 -13.82 -12.60
C MET A 46 -1.74 -12.61 -12.81
N LEU A 47 -1.15 -11.43 -13.06
CA LEU A 47 -1.87 -10.18 -13.28
C LEU A 47 -2.73 -10.23 -14.57
N ALA A 48 -2.29 -10.98 -15.59
CA ALA A 48 -3.06 -11.14 -16.83
C ALA A 48 -4.28 -12.05 -16.64
N THR A 49 -4.22 -13.02 -15.72
CA THR A 49 -5.30 -13.98 -15.47
C THR A 49 -6.25 -13.56 -14.35
N ASP A 50 -5.79 -12.75 -13.41
CA ASP A 50 -6.58 -12.29 -12.26
C ASP A 50 -6.72 -10.75 -12.28
N PRO A 51 -7.89 -10.21 -12.70
CA PRO A 51 -8.13 -8.77 -12.70
C PRO A 51 -8.25 -8.16 -11.29
N SER A 52 -8.43 -8.96 -10.25
CA SER A 52 -8.50 -8.51 -8.86
C SER A 52 -7.14 -8.43 -8.17
N LEU A 53 -6.06 -8.84 -8.84
CA LEU A 53 -4.71 -8.84 -8.29
C LEU A 53 -4.02 -7.48 -8.51
N GLY A 54 -3.44 -6.91 -7.46
CA GLY A 54 -2.58 -5.72 -7.51
C GLY A 54 -1.09 -6.08 -7.44
N VAL A 55 -0.24 -5.06 -7.40
CA VAL A 55 1.21 -5.20 -7.21
C VAL A 55 1.60 -4.73 -5.80
N GLY A 56 2.25 -5.58 -5.04
CA GLY A 56 2.67 -5.27 -3.66
C GLY A 56 2.94 -6.53 -2.81
N GLU A 57 3.57 -6.35 -1.69
CA GLU A 57 4.19 -5.14 -1.19
C GLU A 57 5.53 -4.90 -1.86
N ILE A 58 5.77 -3.72 -2.42
CA ILE A 58 7.01 -3.36 -3.10
C ILE A 58 7.53 -2.02 -2.59
N GLY A 59 8.83 -1.78 -2.68
CA GLY A 59 9.36 -0.50 -2.23
C GLY A 59 10.82 -0.52 -1.84
N LEU A 60 11.14 0.32 -0.84
CA LEU A 60 12.50 0.53 -0.36
C LEU A 60 12.53 0.45 1.18
N ASP A 61 13.60 -0.13 1.72
CA ASP A 61 13.83 -0.22 3.16
C ASP A 61 15.24 0.27 3.52
N ARG A 62 15.29 1.29 4.40
CA ARG A 62 16.54 1.76 5.00
C ARG A 62 16.66 1.35 6.46
N LEU A 63 15.65 0.67 7.01
CA LEU A 63 15.63 0.32 8.43
C LEU A 63 16.51 -0.90 8.70
N ARG A 64 16.35 -1.96 7.89
CA ARG A 64 17.05 -3.23 8.06
C ARG A 64 18.56 -3.08 7.86
N ASP A 65 18.98 -2.57 6.69
CA ASP A 65 20.41 -2.52 6.30
C ASP A 65 21.02 -1.13 6.46
N LYS A 66 20.28 -0.15 7.03
CA LYS A 66 20.64 1.28 7.16
C LYS A 66 20.92 1.99 5.85
N THR A 67 20.93 1.31 4.73
CA THR A 67 21.11 1.83 3.37
C THR A 67 20.09 1.22 2.41
N ILE A 68 19.76 1.95 1.34
CA ILE A 68 19.00 1.41 0.21
C ILE A 68 20.00 0.83 -0.77
N THR A 69 19.97 -0.48 -1.00
CA THR A 69 20.89 -1.13 -1.92
C THR A 69 20.55 -0.85 -3.39
N PRO A 70 21.51 -0.94 -4.33
CA PRO A 70 21.23 -0.87 -5.75
C PRO A 70 20.19 -1.90 -6.21
N VAL A 71 20.23 -3.11 -5.66
CA VAL A 71 19.29 -4.20 -5.99
C VAL A 71 17.86 -3.85 -5.55
N GLN A 72 17.67 -3.28 -4.36
CA GLN A 72 16.35 -2.80 -3.96
C GLN A 72 15.78 -1.78 -4.96
N ARG A 73 16.60 -0.85 -5.45
CA ARG A 73 16.16 0.16 -6.44
C ARG A 73 15.81 -0.47 -7.78
N GLU A 74 16.61 -1.41 -8.25
CA GLU A 74 16.38 -2.14 -9.50
C GLU A 74 15.08 -2.94 -9.43
N VAL A 75 14.91 -3.77 -8.39
CA VAL A 75 13.72 -4.59 -8.18
C VAL A 75 12.47 -3.72 -8.03
N PHE A 76 12.54 -2.62 -7.28
CA PHE A 76 11.44 -1.69 -7.12
C PHE A 76 11.04 -1.04 -8.46
N ALA A 77 12.01 -0.53 -9.23
CA ALA A 77 11.74 0.10 -10.52
C ALA A 77 11.11 -0.87 -11.53
N ALA A 78 11.60 -2.10 -11.60
CA ALA A 78 11.06 -3.12 -12.50
C ALA A 78 9.60 -3.49 -12.16
N GLN A 79 9.26 -3.56 -10.88
CA GLN A 79 7.90 -3.84 -10.43
C GLN A 79 6.95 -2.63 -10.64
N LEU A 80 7.44 -1.41 -10.50
CA LEU A 80 6.67 -0.21 -10.85
C LEU A 80 6.34 -0.17 -12.35
N GLU A 81 7.30 -0.53 -13.22
CA GLU A 81 7.04 -0.61 -14.65
C GLU A 81 6.00 -1.68 -14.98
N LEU A 82 6.12 -2.87 -14.37
CA LEU A 82 5.13 -3.94 -14.50
C LEU A 82 3.73 -3.47 -14.07
N ALA A 83 3.62 -2.81 -12.91
CA ALA A 83 2.35 -2.27 -12.42
C ALA A 83 1.75 -1.24 -13.39
N ALA A 84 2.58 -0.36 -13.95
CA ALA A 84 2.17 0.65 -14.92
C ALA A 84 1.72 0.03 -16.26
N GLU A 85 2.44 -0.97 -16.77
CA GLU A 85 2.08 -1.69 -17.99
C GLU A 85 0.76 -2.45 -17.84
N MET A 86 0.54 -3.05 -16.67
CA MET A 86 -0.65 -3.84 -16.37
C MET A 86 -1.82 -2.99 -15.83
N GLY A 87 -1.61 -1.68 -15.59
CA GLY A 87 -2.61 -0.77 -15.05
C GLY A 87 -3.06 -1.17 -13.63
N ARG A 88 -2.16 -1.63 -12.77
CA ARG A 88 -2.50 -2.17 -11.44
C ARG A 88 -2.14 -1.22 -10.31
N PRO A 89 -2.98 -1.09 -9.28
CA PRO A 89 -2.64 -0.34 -8.08
C PRO A 89 -1.50 -1.01 -7.32
N VAL A 90 -0.81 -0.21 -6.52
CA VAL A 90 0.42 -0.62 -5.84
C VAL A 90 0.30 -0.42 -4.33
N VAL A 91 0.70 -1.43 -3.54
CA VAL A 91 0.98 -1.31 -2.10
C VAL A 91 2.47 -1.05 -1.92
N LEU A 92 2.80 0.05 -1.24
CA LEU A 92 4.16 0.58 -1.10
C LEU A 92 4.71 0.38 0.31
N HIS A 93 5.92 -0.18 0.39
CA HIS A 93 6.79 -0.17 1.56
C HIS A 93 7.78 0.99 1.52
N GLY A 94 7.98 1.69 2.66
CA GLY A 94 8.86 2.85 2.69
C GLY A 94 9.54 3.09 4.04
N ALA A 95 10.22 2.09 4.61
CA ALA A 95 10.81 2.20 5.93
C ALA A 95 11.99 3.19 5.97
N LYS A 96 11.79 4.33 6.66
CA LYS A 96 12.75 5.45 6.79
C LYS A 96 13.23 6.07 5.47
N CYS A 97 12.48 5.92 4.38
CA CYS A 97 12.90 6.41 3.06
C CYS A 97 11.74 6.88 2.14
N TRP A 98 10.65 7.38 2.70
CA TRP A 98 9.48 7.83 1.93
C TRP A 98 9.80 8.88 0.86
N GLY A 99 10.78 9.76 1.09
CA GLY A 99 11.22 10.70 0.06
C GLY A 99 11.84 10.02 -1.17
N GLU A 100 12.59 8.92 -0.97
CA GLU A 100 13.15 8.12 -2.06
C GLU A 100 12.06 7.32 -2.79
N VAL A 101 11.10 6.75 -2.05
CA VAL A 101 9.93 6.09 -2.63
C VAL A 101 9.13 7.07 -3.48
N MET A 102 8.80 8.25 -2.94
CA MET A 102 8.07 9.29 -3.67
C MET A 102 8.81 9.71 -4.95
N LYS A 103 10.12 9.90 -4.90
CA LYS A 103 10.93 10.21 -6.08
C LYS A 103 10.84 9.12 -7.15
N ALA A 104 10.82 7.85 -6.75
CA ALA A 104 10.75 6.72 -7.68
C ALA A 104 9.36 6.59 -8.33
N ILE A 105 8.26 6.85 -7.60
CA ILE A 105 6.91 6.67 -8.12
C ILE A 105 6.35 7.85 -8.90
N ARG A 106 6.87 9.07 -8.73
CA ARG A 106 6.39 10.26 -9.47
C ARG A 106 6.29 10.08 -11.00
N PRO A 107 7.24 9.44 -11.69
CA PRO A 107 7.14 9.21 -13.15
C PRO A 107 5.95 8.32 -13.54
N TYR A 108 5.37 7.60 -12.58
CA TYR A 108 4.26 6.67 -12.80
C TYR A 108 2.89 7.26 -12.44
N ALA A 109 2.84 8.53 -12.00
CA ALA A 109 1.59 9.23 -11.75
C ALA A 109 0.71 9.23 -13.02
N GLY A 110 -0.53 8.76 -12.89
CA GLY A 110 -1.46 8.59 -14.03
C GLY A 110 -1.25 7.33 -14.88
N ARG A 111 -0.11 6.63 -14.76
CA ARG A 111 0.13 5.31 -15.36
C ARG A 111 -0.28 4.19 -14.40
N ILE A 112 0.04 4.34 -13.12
CA ILE A 112 -0.43 3.47 -12.04
C ILE A 112 -1.69 4.12 -11.47
N PRO A 113 -2.81 3.38 -11.37
CA PRO A 113 -4.11 3.98 -11.05
C PRO A 113 -4.23 4.47 -9.61
N ALA A 114 -3.57 3.82 -8.64
CA ALA A 114 -3.54 4.24 -7.24
C ALA A 114 -2.34 3.64 -6.49
N PHE A 115 -1.95 4.30 -5.40
CA PHE A 115 -0.90 3.84 -4.49
C PHE A 115 -1.42 3.80 -3.05
N LEU A 116 -1.14 2.72 -2.32
CA LEU A 116 -1.28 2.66 -0.87
C LEU A 116 0.10 2.84 -0.22
N PHE A 117 0.26 3.86 0.58
CA PHE A 117 1.44 4.11 1.41
C PHE A 117 1.23 3.40 2.75
N HIS A 118 1.63 2.13 2.80
CA HIS A 118 1.56 1.30 4.00
C HIS A 118 2.60 1.77 5.03
N GLY A 119 2.26 1.77 6.32
CA GLY A 119 3.19 2.16 7.39
C GLY A 119 3.74 3.59 7.28
N PHE A 120 3.04 4.49 6.59
CA PHE A 120 3.53 5.85 6.35
C PHE A 120 3.74 6.62 7.64
N SER A 121 4.96 7.15 7.83
CA SER A 121 5.33 7.86 9.05
C SER A 121 6.40 8.94 8.80
N ARG A 122 6.47 9.94 9.69
CA ARG A 122 7.54 10.95 9.77
C ARG A 122 7.79 11.82 8.52
N SER A 123 6.82 11.91 7.61
CA SER A 123 7.03 12.60 6.31
C SER A 123 5.79 13.41 5.90
N ASP A 124 5.17 14.11 6.86
CA ASP A 124 3.93 14.87 6.64
C ASP A 124 4.03 15.89 5.49
N GLY A 125 5.22 16.44 5.23
CA GLY A 125 5.47 17.31 4.07
C GLY A 125 5.24 16.63 2.71
N LEU A 126 5.16 15.29 2.65
CA LEU A 126 4.85 14.56 1.42
C LEU A 126 3.34 14.36 1.17
N LEU A 127 2.46 14.71 2.12
CA LEU A 127 1.02 14.51 1.96
C LEU A 127 0.44 15.15 0.68
N PRO A 128 0.83 16.39 0.27
CA PRO A 128 0.38 16.93 -1.01
C PRO A 128 0.84 16.11 -2.23
N ASP A 129 2.07 15.62 -2.21
CA ASP A 129 2.61 14.77 -3.28
C ASP A 129 1.87 13.41 -3.35
N ILE A 130 1.56 12.83 -2.19
CA ILE A 130 0.78 11.58 -2.10
C ILE A 130 -0.60 11.78 -2.75
N VAL A 131 -1.28 12.88 -2.46
CA VAL A 131 -2.57 13.20 -3.09
C VAL A 131 -2.40 13.36 -4.61
N ALA A 132 -1.34 14.03 -5.05
CA ALA A 132 -1.08 14.30 -6.47
C ALA A 132 -0.84 13.03 -7.30
N VAL A 133 -0.32 11.95 -6.71
CA VAL A 133 -0.13 10.65 -7.38
C VAL A 133 -1.32 9.70 -7.19
N ASN A 134 -2.47 10.18 -6.74
CA ASN A 134 -3.63 9.37 -6.36
C ASN A 134 -3.30 8.33 -5.26
N GLY A 135 -2.51 8.76 -4.26
CA GLY A 135 -2.11 7.92 -3.14
C GLY A 135 -3.12 7.93 -1.99
N PHE A 136 -3.14 6.84 -1.25
CA PHE A 136 -3.83 6.66 0.03
C PHE A 136 -2.81 6.37 1.12
N VAL A 137 -3.13 6.72 2.36
CA VAL A 137 -2.25 6.54 3.51
C VAL A 137 -2.88 5.57 4.49
N GLY A 138 -2.19 4.46 4.75
CA GLY A 138 -2.54 3.50 5.79
C GLY A 138 -2.19 4.03 7.18
N VAL A 139 -3.15 3.97 8.09
CA VAL A 139 -2.98 4.28 9.52
C VAL A 139 -3.04 2.98 10.30
N GLY A 140 -1.89 2.61 10.87
CA GLY A 140 -1.71 1.36 11.59
C GLY A 140 -1.64 1.51 13.10
N LYS A 141 -1.27 0.42 13.79
CA LYS A 141 -1.24 0.25 15.26
C LYS A 141 -0.48 1.34 16.02
N ALA A 142 0.47 2.05 15.37
CA ALA A 142 1.21 3.13 16.02
C ALA A 142 0.31 4.26 16.55
N VAL A 143 -0.90 4.43 16.00
CA VAL A 143 -1.87 5.43 16.49
C VAL A 143 -2.38 5.12 17.90
N LEU A 144 -2.37 3.84 18.31
CA LEU A 144 -2.81 3.38 19.64
C LEU A 144 -1.79 3.70 20.74
N ASN A 145 -0.52 3.93 20.37
CA ASN A 145 0.52 4.26 21.32
C ASN A 145 0.44 5.74 21.74
N ASP A 146 0.16 6.00 23.02
CA ASP A 146 0.04 7.36 23.57
C ASP A 146 1.34 8.17 23.48
N HIS A 147 2.49 7.50 23.45
CA HIS A 147 3.80 8.15 23.28
C HIS A 147 4.14 8.47 21.81
N ALA A 148 3.36 8.00 20.83
CA ALA A 148 3.57 8.28 19.41
C ALA A 148 3.01 9.65 18.99
N VAL A 149 3.31 10.71 19.74
CA VAL A 149 2.75 12.06 19.54
C VAL A 149 2.92 12.54 18.11
N ASN A 150 4.13 12.45 17.56
CA ASN A 150 4.41 12.91 16.19
C ASN A 150 3.63 12.12 15.12
N TYR A 151 3.39 10.84 15.35
CA TYR A 151 2.57 10.03 14.44
C TYR A 151 1.10 10.45 14.49
N ARG A 152 0.55 10.69 15.68
CA ARG A 152 -0.82 11.20 15.84
C ARG A 152 -1.00 12.58 15.19
N GLU A 153 -0.01 13.47 15.32
CA GLU A 153 -0.04 14.76 14.62
C GLU A 153 0.02 14.61 13.09
N LEU A 154 0.76 13.64 12.58
CA LEU A 154 0.73 13.27 11.16
C LEU A 154 -0.67 12.79 10.74
N VAL A 155 -1.27 11.87 11.52
CA VAL A 155 -2.60 11.32 11.23
C VAL A 155 -3.67 12.42 11.09
N LYS A 156 -3.64 13.44 11.95
CA LYS A 156 -4.54 14.60 11.88
C LYS A 156 -4.42 15.41 10.57
N LYS A 157 -3.28 15.33 9.90
CA LYS A 157 -3.00 16.06 8.66
C LYS A 157 -3.37 15.28 7.40
N ILE A 158 -3.63 13.98 7.50
CA ILE A 158 -4.03 13.17 6.35
C ILE A 158 -5.40 13.64 5.86
N PRO A 159 -5.55 14.01 4.57
CA PRO A 159 -6.86 14.35 4.02
C PRO A 159 -7.84 13.18 4.19
N LEU A 160 -9.05 13.46 4.69
CA LEU A 160 -10.06 12.43 4.99
C LEU A 160 -10.35 11.50 3.80
N GLY A 161 -10.35 12.04 2.58
CA GLY A 161 -10.55 11.25 1.35
C GLY A 161 -9.34 10.40 0.93
N ARG A 162 -8.25 10.37 1.71
CA ARG A 162 -7.02 9.61 1.43
C ARG A 162 -6.58 8.74 2.60
N LEU A 163 -7.37 8.71 3.66
CA LEU A 163 -7.07 7.97 4.87
C LEU A 163 -7.68 6.57 4.80
N LEU A 164 -6.86 5.56 5.08
CA LEU A 164 -7.25 4.16 5.23
C LEU A 164 -6.76 3.61 6.57
N ILE A 165 -7.37 2.53 7.03
CA ILE A 165 -6.97 1.79 8.24
C ILE A 165 -6.28 0.51 7.81
N GLU A 166 -5.20 0.16 8.50
CA GLU A 166 -4.46 -1.08 8.27
C GLU A 166 -4.02 -1.72 9.59
N THR A 167 -3.96 -3.04 9.62
CA THR A 167 -3.47 -3.75 10.81
C THR A 167 -2.00 -4.11 10.72
N ASP A 168 -1.48 -4.29 9.51
CA ASP A 168 -0.16 -4.90 9.27
C ASP A 168 -0.01 -6.21 10.07
N GLY A 169 -1.12 -6.96 10.12
CA GLY A 169 -1.22 -8.19 10.87
C GLY A 169 -0.65 -9.35 10.06
N GLU A 170 0.25 -10.14 10.66
CA GLU A 170 0.81 -11.34 10.04
C GLU A 170 0.11 -12.58 10.60
N ASP A 171 -0.54 -13.35 9.73
CA ASP A 171 -1.25 -14.61 10.06
C ASP A 171 -2.22 -14.53 11.27
N LEU A 172 -2.80 -13.37 11.50
CA LEU A 172 -3.77 -13.19 12.57
C LEU A 172 -5.12 -13.84 12.21
N PRO A 173 -5.79 -14.47 13.20
CA PRO A 173 -7.19 -14.85 13.04
C PRO A 173 -8.06 -13.66 12.65
N ASP A 174 -9.05 -13.84 11.79
CA ASP A 174 -9.90 -12.74 11.29
C ASP A 174 -10.62 -11.98 12.39
N ALA A 175 -11.01 -12.64 13.48
CA ALA A 175 -11.64 -12.01 14.63
C ALA A 175 -10.66 -11.03 15.33
N ASP A 176 -9.41 -11.46 15.56
CA ASP A 176 -8.38 -10.65 16.22
C ASP A 176 -7.96 -9.47 15.33
N ARG A 177 -7.78 -9.73 14.04
CA ARG A 177 -7.49 -8.69 13.05
C ARG A 177 -8.60 -7.63 13.00
N SER A 178 -9.87 -8.07 12.98
CA SER A 178 -11.02 -7.16 12.97
C SER A 178 -11.12 -6.35 14.26
N ALA A 179 -10.80 -6.92 15.41
CA ALA A 179 -10.79 -6.19 16.69
C ALA A 179 -9.70 -5.11 16.69
N ILE A 180 -8.48 -5.44 16.22
CA ILE A 180 -7.38 -4.49 16.10
C ILE A 180 -7.73 -3.36 15.13
N ALA A 181 -8.31 -3.67 13.96
CA ALA A 181 -8.74 -2.67 12.99
C ALA A 181 -9.79 -1.72 13.61
N ALA A 182 -10.72 -2.24 14.42
CA ALA A 182 -11.73 -1.44 15.13
C ALA A 182 -11.10 -0.47 16.13
N GLU A 183 -10.09 -0.91 16.89
CA GLU A 183 -9.37 -0.05 17.83
C GLU A 183 -8.62 1.07 17.10
N ILE A 184 -7.91 0.73 16.02
CA ILE A 184 -7.18 1.71 15.18
C ILE A 184 -8.18 2.72 14.59
N PHE A 185 -9.32 2.26 14.06
CA PHE A 185 -10.37 3.14 13.54
C PHE A 185 -10.91 4.07 14.62
N SER A 186 -11.27 3.54 15.79
CA SER A 186 -11.79 4.33 16.90
C SER A 186 -10.85 5.47 17.27
N LYS A 187 -9.55 5.16 17.43
CA LYS A 187 -8.54 6.16 17.75
C LYS A 187 -8.32 7.17 16.62
N THR A 188 -8.33 6.70 15.39
CA THR A 188 -8.18 7.58 14.22
C THR A 188 -9.38 8.52 14.07
N SER A 189 -10.60 8.02 14.30
CA SER A 189 -11.83 8.83 14.30
C SER A 189 -11.82 9.93 15.36
N GLU A 190 -11.34 9.62 16.59
CA GLU A 190 -11.14 10.63 17.64
C GLU A 190 -10.21 11.77 17.19
N LEU A 191 -9.16 11.44 16.42
CA LEU A 191 -8.14 12.41 16.00
C LEU A 191 -8.54 13.23 14.77
N THR A 192 -9.35 12.66 13.87
CA THR A 192 -9.57 13.20 12.52
C THR A 192 -11.04 13.50 12.20
N SER A 193 -11.98 12.97 13.00
CA SER A 193 -13.41 12.93 12.72
C SER A 193 -13.80 12.08 11.50
N ALA A 194 -12.89 11.18 11.04
CA ALA A 194 -13.20 10.23 9.98
C ALA A 194 -14.31 9.27 10.41
N THR A 195 -15.25 8.98 9.51
CA THR A 195 -16.31 7.99 9.73
C THR A 195 -15.96 6.67 9.07
N GLU A 196 -16.54 5.56 9.54
CA GLU A 196 -16.37 4.25 8.93
C GLU A 196 -16.79 4.26 7.45
N SER A 197 -17.91 4.92 7.13
CA SER A 197 -18.37 5.10 5.74
C SER A 197 -17.35 5.83 4.87
N GLN A 198 -16.63 6.81 5.42
CA GLN A 198 -15.56 7.50 4.69
C GLN A 198 -14.39 6.56 4.40
N ILE A 199 -13.96 5.76 5.38
CA ILE A 199 -12.89 4.77 5.21
C ILE A 199 -13.28 3.71 4.18
N ASP A 200 -14.50 3.16 4.27
CA ASP A 200 -15.02 2.18 3.33
C ASP A 200 -15.12 2.76 1.90
N SER A 201 -15.55 4.02 1.78
CA SER A 201 -15.57 4.73 0.49
C SER A 201 -14.17 4.89 -0.09
N ASN A 202 -13.20 5.32 0.71
CA ASN A 202 -11.81 5.44 0.27
C ASN A 202 -11.25 4.09 -0.18
N MET A 203 -11.51 3.03 0.59
CA MET A 203 -11.07 1.68 0.25
C MET A 203 -11.75 1.18 -1.02
N SER A 204 -13.03 1.45 -1.20
CA SER A 204 -13.75 1.14 -2.43
C SER A 204 -13.10 1.81 -3.65
N VAL A 205 -12.70 3.08 -3.55
CA VAL A 205 -11.98 3.79 -4.61
C VAL A 205 -10.63 3.14 -4.89
N PHE A 206 -9.87 2.77 -3.86
CA PHE A 206 -8.58 2.09 -4.02
C PHE A 206 -8.74 0.72 -4.71
N ILE A 207 -9.68 -0.12 -4.24
CA ILE A 207 -9.95 -1.45 -4.83
C ILE A 207 -10.51 -1.35 -6.25
N SER A 208 -11.40 -0.37 -6.52
CA SER A 208 -11.97 -0.19 -7.87
C SER A 208 -10.90 0.10 -8.93
N SER A 209 -9.75 0.60 -8.51
CA SER A 209 -8.59 0.79 -9.40
C SER A 209 -7.99 -0.52 -9.91
N LEU A 210 -8.27 -1.68 -9.26
CA LEU A 210 -7.91 -3.02 -9.75
C LEU A 210 -8.67 -3.35 -11.05
N ALA A 211 -9.98 -3.08 -11.08
CA ALA A 211 -10.83 -3.40 -12.22
C ALA A 211 -10.59 -2.48 -13.43
N ALA A 212 -10.16 -1.23 -13.22
CA ALA A 212 -9.94 -0.25 -14.28
C ALA A 212 -8.76 -0.61 -15.19
N GLY A 213 -7.76 -1.34 -14.72
CA GLY A 213 -6.60 -1.77 -15.51
C GLY A 213 -6.90 -2.84 -16.58
N GLY A 214 -8.03 -3.55 -16.48
CA GLY A 214 -8.41 -4.60 -17.43
C GLY A 214 -9.02 -4.12 -18.75
N CYS A 215 -9.30 -2.84 -18.91
CA CYS A 215 -10.03 -2.32 -20.09
C CYS A 215 -9.14 -1.73 -21.20
N GLY A 216 -7.80 -1.85 -21.11
CA GLY A 216 -6.84 -1.17 -22.00
C GLY A 216 -6.25 -1.98 -23.15
N ILE A 217 -6.59 -3.26 -23.33
CA ILE A 217 -6.05 -4.11 -24.43
C ILE A 217 -7.18 -4.61 -25.33
N ALA A 218 -7.91 -3.70 -25.93
CA ALA A 218 -8.74 -4.02 -27.10
C ALA A 218 -8.97 -2.77 -27.94
N LYS A 219 -7.91 -2.24 -28.57
CA LYS A 219 -7.99 -1.39 -29.77
C LYS A 219 -6.61 -1.35 -30.43
N MET A 220 -6.27 -2.37 -31.16
CA MET A 220 -5.53 -2.30 -32.43
C MET A 220 -6.04 -3.42 -33.34
#